data_ca0d18fa8e81bcea52c8077a3cb115d4
#
_entry.id   ca0d18fa8e81bcea52c8077a3cb115d4
#
_cell.length_a   1.000
_cell.length_b   1.000
_cell.length_c   1.000
_cell.angle_alpha   90.00
_cell.angle_beta   90.00
_cell.angle_gamma   90.00
#
_symmetry.space_group_name_H-M   'P 1'
#
loop_
_entity.id
_entity.type
_entity.pdbx_description
1 polymer ?
#
loop_
_entity_poly.entity_id
_entity_poly.type
_entity_poly.pdbx_seq_one_letter_code
_entity_poly.pdbx_strand_id
1 'polypeptide(L)'
;MLDKLKDLCLLDGISGDEGAVREYIIDKIGDKAEIRVDNLGNVIAFCKGKKTPKNKIMVSAHMDEVGMIVTYVNSDGTLKVSSVGGIDPRVVFGRRVKIGRNNVLGVVGGT
;
A
#
# COMPACT_ATOMS: atom_id res chain seq x y z
N MET A 1 -6.06 12.55 -14.21
CA MET A 1 -5.79 11.09 -14.12
C MET A 1 -4.35 10.82 -13.70
N LEU A 2 -3.36 11.41 -14.37
CA LEU A 2 -1.94 11.26 -14.05
C LEU A 2 -1.60 11.73 -12.63
N ASP A 3 -2.20 12.83 -12.17
CA ASP A 3 -1.96 13.36 -10.81
C ASP A 3 -2.39 12.36 -9.73
N LYS A 4 -3.56 11.72 -9.89
CA LYS A 4 -4.03 10.68 -8.96
C LYS A 4 -3.12 9.46 -8.93
N LEU A 5 -2.60 9.06 -10.09
CA LEU A 5 -1.63 7.97 -10.17
C LEU A 5 -0.33 8.35 -9.47
N LYS A 6 0.15 9.57 -9.70
CA LYS A 6 1.33 10.09 -9.00
C LYS A 6 1.13 10.14 -7.48
N ASP A 7 -0.02 10.63 -7.03
CA ASP A 7 -0.35 10.68 -5.60
C ASP A 7 -0.30 9.28 -4.98
N LEU A 8 -0.97 8.29 -5.62
CA LEU A 8 -0.96 6.90 -5.16
C LEU A 8 0.45 6.29 -5.11
N CYS A 9 1.29 6.58 -6.12
CA CYS A 9 2.67 6.07 -6.14
C CYS A 9 3.59 6.74 -5.11
N LEU A 10 3.17 7.83 -4.47
CA LEU A 10 3.95 8.53 -3.44
C LEU A 10 3.52 8.16 -2.02
N LEU A 11 2.39 7.47 -1.87
CA LEU A 11 1.93 6.95 -0.58
C LEU A 11 2.69 5.69 -0.23
N ASP A 12 2.98 5.52 1.06
CA ASP A 12 3.53 4.29 1.59
C ASP A 12 2.36 3.31 1.83
N GLY A 13 2.45 2.11 1.27
CA GLY A 13 1.35 1.13 1.28
C GLY A 13 1.85 -0.31 1.17
N ILE A 14 2.82 -0.69 2.00
CA ILE A 14 3.27 -2.08 2.07
C ILE A 14 2.13 -3.00 2.51
N SER A 15 2.12 -4.24 1.99
CA SER A 15 1.14 -5.27 2.39
C SER A 15 1.04 -5.39 3.91
N GLY A 16 -0.16 -5.19 4.47
CA GLY A 16 -0.45 -5.17 5.90
C GLY A 16 -0.40 -3.78 6.54
N ASP A 17 0.05 -2.73 5.85
CA ASP A 17 0.01 -1.33 6.30
C ASP A 17 -0.45 -0.39 5.15
N GLU A 18 -1.56 -0.74 4.50
CA GLU A 18 -2.14 0.00 3.37
C GLU A 18 -3.01 1.20 3.82
N GLY A 19 -2.94 1.58 5.10
CA GLY A 19 -3.82 2.60 5.69
C GLY A 19 -3.85 3.91 4.92
N ALA A 20 -2.69 4.44 4.54
CA ALA A 20 -2.60 5.71 3.81
C ALA A 20 -3.24 5.63 2.42
N VAL A 21 -3.02 4.53 1.70
CA VAL A 21 -3.64 4.29 0.38
C VAL A 21 -5.14 4.16 0.50
N ARG A 22 -5.62 3.43 1.51
CA ARG A 22 -7.05 3.25 1.80
C ARG A 22 -7.74 4.60 2.07
N GLU A 23 -7.17 5.42 2.94
CA GLU A 23 -7.72 6.72 3.28
C GLU A 23 -7.77 7.65 2.05
N TYR A 24 -6.72 7.67 1.25
CA TYR A 24 -6.70 8.42 0.00
C TYR A 24 -7.82 7.98 -0.96
N ILE A 25 -8.02 6.67 -1.14
CA ILE A 25 -9.07 6.13 -2.00
C ILE A 25 -10.46 6.54 -1.48
N ILE A 26 -10.69 6.42 -0.17
CA ILE A 26 -11.95 6.81 0.47
C ILE A 26 -12.24 8.30 0.24
N ASP A 27 -11.22 9.16 0.46
CA ASP A 27 -11.34 10.60 0.21
C ASP A 27 -11.72 10.90 -1.25
N LYS A 28 -11.09 10.23 -2.22
CA LYS A 28 -11.37 10.44 -3.64
C LYS A 28 -12.71 9.90 -4.12
N ILE A 29 -13.25 8.91 -3.44
CA ILE A 29 -14.61 8.42 -3.69
C ILE A 29 -15.63 9.40 -3.11
N GLY A 30 -15.41 9.88 -1.88
CA GLY A 30 -16.29 10.81 -1.18
C GLY A 30 -17.73 10.27 -1.09
N ASP A 31 -18.69 11.12 -1.44
CA ASP A 31 -20.13 10.84 -1.42
C ASP A 31 -20.67 10.14 -2.68
N LYS A 32 -19.80 9.78 -3.63
CA LYS A 32 -20.21 9.17 -4.92
C LYS A 32 -20.60 7.70 -4.80
N ALA A 33 -20.25 7.04 -3.71
CA ALA A 33 -20.55 5.64 -3.45
C ALA A 33 -20.78 5.39 -1.96
N GLU A 34 -21.54 4.35 -1.65
CA GLU A 34 -21.61 3.81 -0.30
C GLU A 34 -20.32 3.01 -0.02
N ILE A 35 -19.57 3.42 1.00
CA ILE A 35 -18.26 2.85 1.32
C ILE A 35 -18.36 1.99 2.57
N ARG A 36 -17.75 0.81 2.52
CA ARG A 36 -17.51 -0.05 3.66
C ARG A 36 -16.07 -0.54 3.65
N VAL A 37 -15.44 -0.56 4.82
CA VAL A 37 -14.15 -1.22 5.04
C VAL A 37 -14.40 -2.50 5.83
N ASP A 38 -13.87 -3.62 5.35
CA ASP A 38 -13.99 -4.89 6.04
C ASP A 38 -12.84 -5.12 7.06
N ASN A 39 -12.88 -6.25 7.77
CA ASN A 39 -11.89 -6.58 8.80
C ASN A 39 -10.48 -6.84 8.25
N LEU A 40 -10.33 -7.08 6.95
CA LEU A 40 -9.05 -7.23 6.27
C LEU A 40 -8.51 -5.90 5.72
N GLY A 41 -9.30 -4.81 5.87
CA GLY A 41 -8.93 -3.50 5.37
C GLY A 41 -9.32 -3.25 3.90
N ASN A 42 -10.07 -4.16 3.26
CA ASN A 42 -10.55 -3.94 1.90
C ASN A 42 -11.57 -2.79 1.86
N VAL A 43 -11.43 -1.91 0.87
CA VAL A 43 -12.42 -0.87 0.58
C VAL A 43 -13.44 -1.40 -0.40
N ILE A 44 -14.67 -1.46 0.01
CA ILE A 44 -15.80 -1.87 -0.81
C ILE A 44 -16.66 -0.63 -1.07
N ALA A 45 -16.71 -0.18 -2.32
CA ALA A 45 -17.49 0.96 -2.75
C ALA A 45 -18.65 0.52 -3.63
N PHE A 46 -19.87 0.74 -3.18
CA PHE A 46 -21.09 0.40 -3.93
C PHE A 46 -21.64 1.63 -4.61
N CYS A 47 -21.58 1.63 -5.95
CA CYS A 47 -22.17 2.68 -6.78
C CYS A 47 -23.54 2.24 -7.28
N LYS A 48 -24.59 2.91 -6.79
CA LYS A 48 -25.96 2.65 -7.24
C LYS A 48 -26.16 3.22 -8.65
N GLY A 49 -26.57 2.36 -9.58
CA GLY A 49 -26.92 2.78 -10.94
C GLY A 49 -28.24 3.55 -11.01
N LYS A 50 -28.45 4.28 -12.11
CA LYS A 50 -29.73 5.00 -12.38
C LYS A 50 -30.92 4.07 -12.59
N LYS A 51 -30.66 2.83 -13.00
CA LYS A 51 -31.69 1.78 -13.23
C LYS A 51 -31.27 0.51 -12.52
N THR A 52 -32.23 -0.33 -12.15
CA THR A 52 -31.96 -1.67 -11.61
C THR A 52 -31.32 -2.53 -12.71
N PRO A 53 -30.07 -2.93 -12.58
CA PRO A 53 -29.40 -3.73 -13.59
C PRO A 53 -29.83 -5.20 -13.50
N LYS A 54 -29.79 -5.91 -14.64
CA LYS A 54 -29.98 -7.36 -14.66
C LYS A 54 -28.79 -8.09 -14.02
N ASN A 55 -27.59 -7.54 -14.16
CA ASN A 55 -26.35 -8.10 -13.64
C ASN A 55 -25.61 -7.07 -12.80
N LYS A 56 -24.89 -7.53 -11.78
CA LYS A 56 -23.96 -6.71 -11.00
C LYS A 56 -22.56 -6.87 -11.62
N ILE A 57 -21.83 -5.77 -11.68
CA ILE A 57 -20.41 -5.75 -12.11
C ILE A 57 -19.57 -5.43 -10.88
N MET A 58 -18.53 -6.21 -10.65
CA MET A 58 -17.51 -5.95 -9.65
C MET A 58 -16.18 -5.65 -10.36
N VAL A 59 -15.54 -4.56 -9.98
CA VAL A 59 -14.18 -4.22 -10.39
C VAL A 59 -13.31 -4.29 -9.15
N SER A 60 -12.18 -4.99 -9.23
CA SER A 60 -11.25 -5.12 -8.12
C SER A 60 -9.83 -4.74 -8.53
N ALA A 61 -9.10 -4.16 -7.59
CA ALA A 61 -7.68 -3.86 -7.69
C ALA A 61 -7.05 -3.97 -6.31
N HIS A 62 -5.75 -4.28 -6.24
CA HIS A 62 -5.03 -4.27 -4.97
C HIS A 62 -4.58 -2.85 -4.60
N MET A 63 -4.31 -2.63 -3.31
CA MET A 63 -3.83 -1.36 -2.76
C MET A 63 -2.37 -1.42 -2.30
N ASP A 64 -1.86 -2.62 -2.10
CA ASP A 64 -0.54 -2.83 -1.52
C ASP A 64 0.58 -2.71 -2.56
N GLU A 65 1.76 -2.45 -2.03
CA GLU A 65 3.02 -2.52 -2.74
C GLU A 65 4.00 -3.46 -2.03
N VAL A 66 5.06 -3.85 -2.71
CA VAL A 66 6.14 -4.64 -2.14
C VAL A 66 6.99 -3.80 -1.18
N GLY A 67 7.57 -4.44 -0.17
CA GLY A 67 8.43 -3.77 0.78
C GLY A 67 9.20 -4.73 1.65
N MET A 68 9.64 -4.26 2.82
CA MET A 68 10.42 -5.05 3.77
C MET A 68 9.87 -4.89 5.17
N ILE A 69 9.89 -5.96 5.95
CA ILE A 69 9.58 -5.94 7.36
C ILE A 69 10.85 -6.10 8.19
N VAL A 70 11.03 -5.25 9.20
CA VAL A 70 12.14 -5.38 10.15
C VAL A 70 11.91 -6.60 11.03
N THR A 71 12.85 -7.53 11.01
CA THR A 71 12.78 -8.77 11.80
C THR A 71 13.68 -8.72 13.03
N TYR A 72 14.73 -7.90 13.01
CA TYR A 72 15.64 -7.73 14.14
C TYR A 72 16.38 -6.40 14.08
N VAL A 73 16.69 -5.83 15.24
CA VAL A 73 17.51 -4.63 15.38
C VAL A 73 18.82 -5.03 16.09
N ASN A 74 19.94 -4.88 15.41
CA ASN A 74 21.25 -5.19 15.97
C ASN A 74 21.73 -4.05 16.90
N SER A 75 22.65 -4.37 17.80
CA SER A 75 23.21 -3.40 18.76
C SER A 75 24.05 -2.30 18.11
N ASP A 76 24.54 -2.51 16.89
CA ASP A 76 25.27 -1.54 16.09
C ASP A 76 24.35 -0.61 15.26
N GLY A 77 23.03 -0.75 15.41
CA GLY A 77 22.02 0.04 14.70
C GLY A 77 21.66 -0.50 13.32
N THR A 78 22.26 -1.60 12.86
CA THR A 78 21.83 -2.26 11.64
C THR A 78 20.55 -3.04 11.84
N LEU A 79 19.73 -3.17 10.79
CA LEU A 79 18.45 -3.86 10.81
C LEU A 79 18.51 -5.13 9.95
N LYS A 80 17.99 -6.24 10.48
CA LYS A 80 17.66 -7.39 9.65
C LYS A 80 16.24 -7.22 9.13
N VAL A 81 16.07 -7.48 7.85
CA VAL A 81 14.77 -7.33 7.17
C VAL A 81 14.42 -8.59 6.40
N SER A 82 13.13 -8.79 6.22
CA SER A 82 12.57 -9.83 5.32
C SER A 82 11.72 -9.16 4.25
N SER A 83 11.72 -9.70 3.05
CA SER A 83 10.89 -9.19 1.96
C SER A 83 9.41 -9.46 2.23
N VAL A 84 8.57 -8.48 1.90
CA VAL A 84 7.12 -8.58 1.84
C VAL A 84 6.73 -8.40 0.38
N GLY A 85 6.12 -9.44 -0.19
CA GLY A 85 5.85 -9.52 -1.63
C GLY A 85 7.08 -9.97 -2.45
N GLY A 86 6.93 -9.91 -3.77
CA GLY A 86 7.92 -10.40 -4.72
C GLY A 86 9.01 -9.36 -5.01
N ILE A 87 10.07 -9.34 -4.21
CA ILE A 87 11.24 -8.48 -4.43
C ILE A 87 12.41 -9.33 -4.89
N ASP A 88 13.03 -8.95 -6.00
CA ASP A 88 14.29 -9.54 -6.42
C ASP A 88 15.44 -8.96 -5.59
N PRO A 89 16.12 -9.77 -4.76
CA PRO A 89 17.18 -9.28 -3.88
C PRO A 89 18.35 -8.65 -4.63
N ARG A 90 18.55 -8.99 -5.90
CA ARG A 90 19.62 -8.46 -6.74
C ARG A 90 19.45 -6.97 -7.05
N VAL A 91 18.22 -6.45 -7.04
CA VAL A 91 17.92 -5.06 -7.40
C VAL A 91 17.77 -4.13 -6.20
N VAL A 92 17.72 -4.67 -4.97
CA VAL A 92 17.53 -3.84 -3.76
C VAL A 92 18.84 -3.42 -3.10
N PHE A 93 19.94 -4.12 -3.38
CA PHE A 93 21.25 -3.74 -2.82
C PHE A 93 21.62 -2.29 -3.17
N GLY A 94 22.04 -1.52 -2.16
CA GLY A 94 22.39 -0.10 -2.31
C GLY A 94 21.19 0.83 -2.50
N ARG A 95 19.96 0.34 -2.48
CA ARG A 95 18.76 1.19 -2.57
C ARG A 95 18.50 1.91 -1.26
N ARG A 96 18.09 3.18 -1.38
CA ARG A 96 17.57 3.94 -0.25
C ARG A 96 16.16 3.49 0.06
N VAL A 97 15.88 3.35 1.35
CA VAL A 97 14.57 2.94 1.88
C VAL A 97 14.12 3.90 2.98
N LYS A 98 12.83 4.00 3.17
CA LYS A 98 12.20 4.65 4.31
C LYS A 98 11.87 3.59 5.36
N ILE A 99 12.16 3.85 6.62
CA ILE A 99 11.99 2.88 7.70
C ILE A 99 11.04 3.46 8.74
N GLY A 100 9.98 2.69 9.02
CA GLY A 100 8.98 3.01 10.04
C GLY A 100 8.18 4.28 9.72
N ARG A 101 7.24 4.60 10.60
CA ARG A 101 6.31 5.73 10.43
C ARG A 101 6.99 7.11 10.42
N ASN A 102 8.20 7.19 10.96
CA ASN A 102 8.99 8.44 10.97
C ASN A 102 9.83 8.63 9.70
N ASN A 103 9.70 7.74 8.73
CA ASN A 103 10.43 7.80 7.45
C ASN A 103 11.95 7.95 7.62
N VAL A 104 12.53 7.24 8.58
CA VAL A 104 13.99 7.24 8.78
C VAL A 104 14.65 6.68 7.52
N LEU A 105 15.60 7.42 6.97
CA LEU A 105 16.30 6.99 5.77
C LEU A 105 17.33 5.91 6.10
N GLY A 106 17.31 4.85 5.32
CA GLY A 106 18.28 3.77 5.37
C GLY A 106 18.77 3.37 3.99
N VAL A 107 19.78 2.51 3.96
CA VAL A 107 20.30 1.91 2.73
C VAL A 107 20.35 0.40 2.92
N VAL A 108 19.88 -0.33 1.90
CA VAL A 108 19.94 -1.80 1.93
C VAL A 108 21.39 -2.24 1.71
N GLY A 109 21.96 -2.85 2.74
CA GLY A 109 23.26 -3.51 2.68
C GLY A 109 23.12 -4.97 2.26
N GLY A 110 24.23 -5.59 1.84
CA GLY A 110 24.35 -7.04 1.68
C GLY A 110 25.41 -7.58 2.64
N THR A 111 25.21 -8.80 3.06
CA THR A 111 26.22 -9.63 3.74
C THR A 111 26.92 -10.48 2.72
#